data_1f5e7e95756b48aa48cd7416a933ce3a
#
_entry.id   1f5e7e95756b48aa48cd7416a933ce3a
#
_cell.length_a   1.000
_cell.length_b   1.000
_cell.length_c   1.000
_cell.angle_alpha   90.00
_cell.angle_beta   90.00
_cell.angle_gamma   90.00
#
_symmetry.space_group_name_H-M   'P 1'
#
loop_
_entity.id
_entity.type
_entity.pdbx_description
1 polymer ?
#
loop_
_entity_poly.entity_id
_entity_poly.type
_entity_poly.pdbx_seq_one_letter_code
_entity_poly.pdbx_strand_id
1 'polypeptide(L)'
;FRSACSIDWKKVKGAILTEHGVKLPADITGEKLLELCHADRPGRIYPILPFLEYAKNGGEPQVNPVGYGASEYNGLSAQTDTFTLKKFDEVLNAQLLKCANKGWDVYFWNQDNMLIGYNDDTDILAGIPMSTVYPTVTQYPTSSAKSAMTVSFSHEDVEDSQLHFDYVQLDFNPKNFVKGLVDVVFQKLEA
;
A
#
# COMPACT_ATOMS: atom_id res chain seq x y z
N PHE A 1 16.17 -11.56 -7.32
CA PHE A 1 16.69 -12.21 -6.10
C PHE A 1 15.51 -12.86 -5.38
N ARG A 2 15.20 -14.09 -5.69
CA ARG A 2 14.31 -14.87 -4.82
C ARG A 2 15.09 -15.17 -3.56
N SER A 3 14.84 -14.41 -2.50
CA SER A 3 15.29 -14.78 -1.18
C SER A 3 14.68 -16.14 -0.84
N ALA A 4 15.51 -17.11 -0.46
CA ALA A 4 15.03 -18.41 0.01
C ALA A 4 14.29 -18.33 1.36
N CYS A 5 14.18 -17.13 1.93
CA CYS A 5 13.48 -16.85 3.18
C CYS A 5 12.05 -16.44 2.91
N SER A 6 11.11 -16.99 3.66
CA SER A 6 9.71 -16.55 3.63
C SER A 6 9.59 -15.10 4.13
N ILE A 7 8.70 -14.33 3.50
CA ILE A 7 8.37 -12.98 3.97
C ILE A 7 7.67 -13.09 5.33
N ASP A 8 8.24 -12.45 6.33
CA ASP A 8 7.57 -12.26 7.61
C ASP A 8 6.78 -10.95 7.56
N TRP A 9 5.49 -11.06 7.24
CA TRP A 9 4.63 -9.89 7.05
C TRP A 9 4.50 -9.02 8.28
N LYS A 10 4.49 -9.58 9.47
CA LYS A 10 4.31 -8.86 10.73
C LYS A 10 3.26 -7.74 10.61
N LYS A 11 3.34 -6.72 11.47
CA LYS A 11 2.40 -5.59 11.40
C LYS A 11 2.80 -4.64 10.28
N VAL A 12 1.95 -4.50 9.28
CA VAL A 12 2.08 -3.47 8.24
C VAL A 12 1.83 -2.10 8.88
N LYS A 13 2.74 -1.16 8.67
CA LYS A 13 2.73 0.17 9.29
C LYS A 13 2.28 1.27 8.36
N GLY A 14 2.38 1.05 7.07
CA GLY A 14 1.97 2.00 6.06
C GLY A 14 2.14 1.46 4.66
N ALA A 15 1.74 2.26 3.70
CA ALA A 15 1.86 2.00 2.27
C ALA A 15 2.45 3.20 1.53
N ILE A 16 3.14 2.92 0.45
CA ILE A 16 3.61 3.91 -0.52
C ILE A 16 2.93 3.58 -1.84
N LEU A 17 2.17 4.53 -2.37
CA LEU A 17 1.55 4.40 -3.68
C LEU A 17 2.41 5.07 -4.72
N THR A 18 2.55 4.42 -5.87
CA THR A 18 3.15 4.99 -7.07
C THR A 18 2.16 4.92 -8.23
N GLU A 19 2.33 5.74 -9.25
CA GLU A 19 1.56 5.58 -10.47
C GLU A 19 1.91 4.24 -11.14
N HIS A 20 0.94 3.61 -11.80
CA HIS A 20 1.12 2.29 -12.39
C HIS A 20 2.34 2.23 -13.30
N GLY A 21 3.20 1.23 -13.10
CA GLY A 21 4.44 1.02 -13.83
C GLY A 21 5.64 1.86 -13.33
N VAL A 22 5.46 2.71 -12.32
CA VAL A 22 6.55 3.51 -11.73
C VAL A 22 7.16 2.77 -10.56
N LYS A 23 8.44 2.43 -10.68
CA LYS A 23 9.18 1.71 -9.64
C LYS A 23 9.97 2.65 -8.75
N LEU A 24 10.14 2.24 -7.50
CA LEU A 24 11.09 2.89 -6.60
C LEU A 24 12.53 2.57 -7.03
N PRO A 25 13.51 3.47 -6.79
CA PRO A 25 14.91 3.19 -7.08
C PRO A 25 15.43 1.95 -6.35
N ALA A 26 16.33 1.21 -6.97
CA ALA A 26 16.93 0.02 -6.36
C ALA A 26 17.75 0.34 -5.09
N ASP A 27 18.38 1.51 -5.07
CA ASP A 27 19.19 2.04 -3.97
C ASP A 27 18.40 3.05 -3.13
N ILE A 28 17.25 2.64 -2.63
CA ILE A 28 16.38 3.53 -1.87
C ILE A 28 17.00 3.90 -0.52
N THR A 29 17.09 5.19 -0.27
CA THR A 29 17.52 5.79 1.00
C THR A 29 16.39 6.66 1.55
N GLY A 30 16.46 6.99 2.86
CA GLY A 30 15.48 7.87 3.47
C GLY A 30 15.40 9.25 2.80
N GLU A 31 16.52 9.81 2.37
CA GLU A 31 16.57 11.09 1.67
C GLU A 31 15.92 11.01 0.29
N LYS A 32 16.22 9.96 -0.49
CA LYS A 32 15.55 9.71 -1.78
C LYS A 32 14.05 9.52 -1.63
N LEU A 33 13.62 8.84 -0.56
CA LEU A 33 12.20 8.68 -0.27
C LEU A 33 11.52 10.03 -0.03
N LEU A 34 12.17 10.94 0.70
CA LEU A 34 11.70 12.30 0.91
C LEU A 34 11.65 13.11 -0.38
N GLU A 35 12.69 13.03 -1.22
CA GLU A 35 12.72 13.69 -2.54
C GLU A 35 11.57 13.22 -3.42
N LEU A 36 11.30 11.91 -3.46
CA LEU A 36 10.20 11.35 -4.24
C LEU A 36 8.82 11.79 -3.75
N CYS A 37 8.65 12.11 -2.47
CA CYS A 37 7.41 12.71 -1.97
C CYS A 37 7.13 14.10 -2.59
N HIS A 38 8.19 14.82 -2.97
CA HIS A 38 8.12 16.16 -3.56
C HIS A 38 8.40 16.19 -5.07
N ALA A 39 8.66 15.04 -5.67
CA ALA A 39 8.95 14.93 -7.10
C ALA A 39 7.74 15.32 -7.97
N ASP A 40 8.01 15.62 -9.23
CA ASP A 40 6.98 15.79 -10.23
C ASP A 40 6.41 14.44 -10.68
N ARG A 41 5.19 14.47 -11.22
CA ARG A 41 4.61 13.27 -11.83
C ARG A 41 5.37 12.88 -13.10
N PRO A 42 5.51 11.58 -13.41
CA PRO A 42 4.93 10.42 -12.73
C PRO A 42 5.74 9.89 -11.54
N GLY A 43 6.93 10.41 -11.27
CA GLY A 43 7.87 9.89 -10.27
C GLY A 43 7.48 10.14 -8.81
N ARG A 44 6.41 10.90 -8.56
CA ARG A 44 5.95 11.21 -7.20
C ARG A 44 5.38 9.97 -6.51
N ILE A 45 5.72 9.83 -5.23
CA ILE A 45 5.14 8.81 -4.36
C ILE A 45 4.10 9.42 -3.41
N TYR A 46 3.14 8.61 -3.00
CA TYR A 46 2.03 9.01 -2.13
C TYR A 46 1.97 8.08 -0.92
N PRO A 47 2.60 8.47 0.20
CA PRO A 47 2.61 7.63 1.40
C PRO A 47 1.30 7.75 2.18
N ILE A 48 0.82 6.62 2.70
CA ILE A 48 -0.34 6.53 3.58
C ILE A 48 0.09 5.84 4.88
N LEU A 49 -0.01 6.57 5.98
CA LEU A 49 0.37 6.08 7.32
C LEU A 49 -0.32 6.90 8.44
N PRO A 50 -0.36 6.43 9.68
CA PRO A 50 0.00 5.08 10.14
C PRO A 50 -1.17 4.12 10.03
N PHE A 51 -0.90 2.87 9.70
CA PHE A 51 -1.89 1.80 9.79
C PHE A 51 -1.95 1.23 11.21
N LEU A 52 -3.15 1.04 11.74
CA LEU A 52 -3.40 0.50 13.07
C LEU A 52 -3.89 -0.93 13.03
N GLU A 53 -4.84 -1.21 12.15
CA GLU A 53 -5.49 -2.50 12.02
C GLU A 53 -5.61 -2.89 10.55
N TYR A 54 -5.71 -4.19 10.32
CA TYR A 54 -5.84 -4.81 9.01
C TYR A 54 -7.05 -5.73 9.00
N ALA A 55 -7.79 -5.72 7.90
CA ALA A 55 -8.84 -6.67 7.61
C ALA A 55 -8.74 -7.12 6.15
N LYS A 56 -8.82 -8.43 5.93
CA LYS A 56 -8.87 -9.04 4.60
C LYS A 56 -10.32 -9.35 4.23
N ASN A 57 -10.69 -9.09 2.99
CA ASN A 57 -11.96 -9.49 2.41
C ASN A 57 -11.70 -10.16 1.05
N GLY A 58 -12.20 -11.38 0.88
CA GLY A 58 -11.98 -12.18 -0.33
C GLY A 58 -10.62 -12.89 -0.36
N GLY A 59 -10.16 -13.26 -1.55
CA GLY A 59 -8.94 -14.06 -1.75
C GLY A 59 -9.11 -15.53 -1.36
N GLU A 60 -10.34 -16.05 -1.38
CA GLU A 60 -10.64 -17.43 -1.08
C GLU A 60 -10.47 -18.31 -2.32
N PRO A 61 -9.92 -19.54 -2.16
CA PRO A 61 -9.84 -20.49 -3.26
C PRO A 61 -11.21 -20.81 -3.85
N GLN A 62 -11.32 -20.76 -5.16
CA GLN A 62 -12.52 -21.17 -5.89
C GLN A 62 -12.35 -22.58 -6.42
N VAL A 63 -13.18 -23.49 -5.95
CA VAL A 63 -13.09 -24.90 -6.25
C VAL A 63 -14.45 -25.40 -6.74
N ASN A 64 -14.47 -26.01 -7.94
CA ASN A 64 -15.66 -26.65 -8.48
C ASN A 64 -15.59 -28.15 -8.34
N PRO A 65 -16.66 -28.82 -7.90
CA PRO A 65 -16.70 -30.28 -7.90
C PRO A 65 -16.78 -30.82 -9.34
N VAL A 66 -15.95 -31.80 -9.65
CA VAL A 66 -15.91 -32.48 -10.95
C VAL A 66 -16.16 -33.98 -10.73
N GLY A 67 -17.41 -34.40 -10.88
CA GLY A 67 -17.78 -35.82 -10.76
C GLY A 67 -17.28 -36.53 -9.48
N TYR A 68 -17.59 -37.73 -9.27
CA TYR A 68 -17.19 -38.70 -8.21
C TYR A 68 -16.19 -38.26 -7.10
N GLY A 69 -16.36 -37.03 -6.51
CA GLY A 69 -15.53 -36.55 -5.40
C GLY A 69 -14.21 -35.86 -5.80
N ALA A 70 -13.97 -35.66 -7.07
CA ALA A 70 -12.85 -34.82 -7.54
C ALA A 70 -13.24 -33.34 -7.50
N SER A 71 -12.24 -32.48 -7.36
CA SER A 71 -12.40 -31.02 -7.38
C SER A 71 -11.38 -30.38 -8.30
N GLU A 72 -11.79 -29.34 -9.00
CA GLU A 72 -10.94 -28.52 -9.86
C GLU A 72 -10.78 -27.12 -9.26
N TYR A 73 -9.54 -26.67 -9.18
CA TYR A 73 -9.20 -25.32 -8.71
C TYR A 73 -9.34 -24.31 -9.84
N ASN A 74 -10.07 -23.22 -9.58
CA ASN A 74 -10.37 -22.16 -10.55
C ASN A 74 -9.80 -20.79 -10.16
N GLY A 75 -8.73 -20.78 -9.38
CA GLY A 75 -8.08 -19.53 -8.94
C GLY A 75 -8.61 -19.00 -7.61
N LEU A 76 -8.23 -17.77 -7.30
CA LEU A 76 -8.65 -17.05 -6.11
C LEU A 76 -9.76 -16.05 -6.43
N SER A 77 -10.66 -15.83 -5.49
CA SER A 77 -11.64 -14.73 -5.60
C SER A 77 -10.97 -13.37 -5.47
N ALA A 78 -11.63 -12.32 -5.93
CA ALA A 78 -11.14 -10.95 -5.73
C ALA A 78 -10.84 -10.68 -4.26
N GLN A 79 -9.72 -9.98 -3.99
CA GLN A 79 -9.27 -9.66 -2.64
C GLN A 79 -9.18 -8.16 -2.46
N THR A 80 -9.64 -7.69 -1.31
CA THR A 80 -9.49 -6.32 -0.86
C THR A 80 -8.86 -6.31 0.54
N ASP A 81 -7.74 -5.63 0.66
CA ASP A 81 -7.04 -5.41 1.92
C ASP A 81 -7.42 -4.04 2.47
N THR A 82 -7.94 -4.00 3.69
CA THR A 82 -8.43 -2.78 4.32
C THR A 82 -7.60 -2.45 5.55
N PHE A 83 -7.10 -1.23 5.61
CA PHE A 83 -6.31 -0.74 6.74
C PHE A 83 -7.01 0.43 7.43
N THR A 84 -7.03 0.40 8.76
CA THR A 84 -7.59 1.47 9.58
C THR A 84 -6.52 2.52 9.90
N LEU A 85 -6.82 3.78 9.62
CA LEU A 85 -5.98 4.93 9.96
C LEU A 85 -6.30 5.45 11.37
N LYS A 86 -5.32 6.09 12.01
CA LYS A 86 -5.42 6.60 13.38
C LYS A 86 -6.49 7.69 13.55
N LYS A 87 -6.76 8.44 12.50
CA LYS A 87 -7.73 9.54 12.49
C LYS A 87 -8.27 9.75 11.08
N PHE A 88 -9.42 10.39 11.02
CA PHE A 88 -9.96 10.86 9.75
C PHE A 88 -9.13 12.01 9.20
N ASP A 89 -8.76 11.92 7.93
CA ASP A 89 -8.08 12.96 7.17
C ASP A 89 -8.94 13.34 5.96
N GLU A 90 -9.54 14.51 6.00
CA GLU A 90 -10.46 14.99 4.97
C GLU A 90 -9.77 15.19 3.62
N VAL A 91 -8.53 15.65 3.63
CA VAL A 91 -7.76 15.90 2.41
C VAL A 91 -7.39 14.58 1.74
N LEU A 92 -6.88 13.63 2.50
CA LEU A 92 -6.57 12.29 2.00
C LEU A 92 -7.82 11.60 1.48
N ASN A 93 -8.94 11.68 2.22
CA ASN A 93 -10.22 11.12 1.80
C ASN A 93 -10.67 11.69 0.44
N ALA A 94 -10.64 13.01 0.29
CA ALA A 94 -11.05 13.67 -0.96
C ALA A 94 -10.13 13.31 -2.15
N GLN A 95 -8.82 13.20 -1.92
CA GLN A 95 -7.86 12.83 -2.96
C GLN A 95 -8.02 11.37 -3.40
N LEU A 96 -8.18 10.45 -2.45
CA LEU A 96 -8.40 9.04 -2.75
C LEU A 96 -9.71 8.81 -3.52
N LEU A 97 -10.80 9.50 -3.15
CA LEU A 97 -12.06 9.43 -3.89
C LEU A 97 -11.93 9.90 -5.34
N LYS A 98 -11.16 10.96 -5.59
CA LYS A 98 -10.91 11.45 -6.96
C LYS A 98 -10.09 10.47 -7.81
N CYS A 99 -9.27 9.66 -7.16
CA CYS A 99 -8.33 8.76 -7.82
C CYS A 99 -8.69 7.28 -7.63
N ALA A 100 -9.88 6.95 -7.11
CA ALA A 100 -10.25 5.59 -6.71
C ALA A 100 -10.10 4.55 -7.83
N ASN A 101 -10.45 4.90 -9.06
CA ASN A 101 -10.38 4.00 -10.21
C ASN A 101 -9.10 4.14 -11.04
N LYS A 102 -8.09 4.86 -10.53
CA LYS A 102 -6.75 4.78 -11.10
C LYS A 102 -6.09 3.50 -10.64
N GLY A 103 -5.46 2.79 -11.56
CA GLY A 103 -4.54 1.73 -11.20
C GLY A 103 -3.35 2.32 -10.43
N TRP A 104 -3.00 1.70 -9.33
CA TRP A 104 -1.89 2.09 -8.46
C TRP A 104 -0.98 0.92 -8.23
N ASP A 105 0.32 1.17 -8.13
CA ASP A 105 1.26 0.20 -7.63
C ASP A 105 1.58 0.53 -6.18
N VAL A 106 1.46 -0.44 -5.29
CA VAL A 106 1.52 -0.23 -3.85
C VAL A 106 2.65 -1.03 -3.21
N TYR A 107 3.47 -0.35 -2.43
CA TYR A 107 4.46 -0.97 -1.57
C TYR A 107 3.98 -0.88 -0.14
N PHE A 108 3.99 -2.00 0.57
CA PHE A 108 3.73 -2.01 2.01
C PHE A 108 5.05 -2.06 2.79
N TRP A 109 5.12 -1.42 3.95
CA TRP A 109 6.22 -1.66 4.87
C TRP A 109 5.72 -2.11 6.23
N ASN A 110 6.49 -2.99 6.85
CA ASN A 110 6.17 -3.57 8.14
C ASN A 110 6.93 -2.89 9.29
N GLN A 111 6.71 -3.39 10.51
CA GLN A 111 7.36 -2.88 11.71
C GLN A 111 8.89 -3.09 11.75
N ASP A 112 9.43 -4.00 10.96
CA ASP A 112 10.86 -4.28 10.86
C ASP A 112 11.54 -3.52 9.70
N ASN A 113 10.87 -2.51 9.15
CA ASN A 113 11.34 -1.72 8.01
C ASN A 113 11.57 -2.54 6.74
N MET A 114 10.84 -3.63 6.59
CA MET A 114 10.83 -4.41 5.35
C MET A 114 9.84 -3.79 4.38
N LEU A 115 10.31 -3.41 3.21
CA LEU A 115 9.48 -2.91 2.11
C LEU A 115 9.03 -4.08 1.25
N ILE A 116 7.74 -4.33 1.18
CA ILE A 116 7.12 -5.45 0.50
C ILE A 116 6.48 -4.96 -0.78
N GLY A 117 6.74 -5.63 -1.86
CA GLY A 117 6.25 -5.31 -3.19
C GLY A 117 6.10 -6.55 -4.05
N TYR A 118 6.29 -6.38 -5.34
CA TYR A 118 6.07 -7.35 -6.38
C TYR A 118 7.36 -7.58 -7.19
N ASN A 119 7.68 -8.82 -7.50
CA ASN A 119 8.79 -9.18 -8.36
C ASN A 119 8.27 -9.41 -9.79
N ASP A 120 8.65 -8.55 -10.71
CA ASP A 120 8.33 -8.62 -12.12
C ASP A 120 9.48 -9.19 -12.98
N ASP A 121 10.30 -10.05 -12.37
CA ASP A 121 11.50 -10.66 -12.98
C ASP A 121 12.59 -9.63 -13.36
N THR A 122 12.53 -8.43 -12.81
CA THR A 122 13.62 -7.44 -12.88
C THR A 122 14.40 -7.37 -11.56
N ASP A 123 15.57 -6.74 -11.59
CA ASP A 123 16.39 -6.57 -10.37
C ASP A 123 15.84 -5.48 -9.42
N ILE A 124 14.76 -4.81 -9.80
CA ILE A 124 14.16 -3.71 -9.02
C ILE A 124 12.78 -4.15 -8.52
N LEU A 125 12.56 -4.00 -7.22
CA LEU A 125 11.25 -4.25 -6.60
C LEU A 125 10.19 -3.34 -7.23
N ALA A 126 9.13 -3.92 -7.75
CA ALA A 126 7.94 -3.22 -8.22
C ALA A 126 6.88 -3.11 -7.12
N GLY A 127 5.93 -2.20 -7.26
CA GLY A 127 4.75 -2.15 -6.40
C GLY A 127 3.75 -3.23 -6.77
N ILE A 128 2.97 -3.68 -5.80
CA ILE A 128 1.88 -4.64 -6.01
C ILE A 128 0.78 -3.95 -6.80
N PRO A 129 0.36 -4.48 -7.98
CA PRO A 129 -0.68 -3.85 -8.79
C PRO A 129 -2.04 -3.88 -8.09
N MET A 130 -2.64 -2.70 -7.94
CA MET A 130 -3.97 -2.52 -7.36
C MET A 130 -4.92 -1.90 -8.40
N SER A 131 -6.06 -2.52 -8.60
CA SER A 131 -7.09 -2.02 -9.51
C SER A 131 -7.77 -0.76 -8.98
N THR A 132 -8.02 -0.73 -7.67
CA THR A 132 -8.65 0.41 -6.99
C THR A 132 -8.07 0.62 -5.60
N VAL A 133 -7.95 1.90 -5.22
CA VAL A 133 -7.62 2.30 -3.84
C VAL A 133 -8.63 3.35 -3.41
N TYR A 134 -9.42 3.06 -2.40
CA TYR A 134 -10.50 3.94 -1.99
C TYR A 134 -10.64 4.04 -0.47
N PRO A 135 -11.06 5.21 0.04
CA PRO A 135 -11.28 5.41 1.45
C PRO A 135 -12.71 5.06 1.85
N THR A 136 -12.89 4.71 3.11
CA THR A 136 -14.21 4.60 3.73
C THR A 136 -14.17 5.30 5.08
N VAL A 137 -15.08 6.21 5.32
CA VAL A 137 -15.30 6.81 6.64
C VAL A 137 -16.08 5.80 7.47
N THR A 138 -15.43 5.24 8.50
CA THR A 138 -16.03 4.19 9.33
C THR A 138 -17.00 4.75 10.34
N GLN A 139 -16.72 5.92 10.91
CA GLN A 139 -17.64 6.60 11.82
C GLN A 139 -17.29 8.07 12.02
N TYR A 140 -18.29 8.87 12.27
CA TYR A 140 -18.13 10.23 12.78
C TYR A 140 -17.82 10.21 14.29
N PRO A 141 -17.21 11.27 14.84
CA PRO A 141 -16.88 11.32 16.25
C PRO A 141 -18.16 11.27 17.10
N THR A 142 -18.09 10.52 18.19
CA THR A 142 -19.11 10.44 19.24
C THR A 142 -18.53 10.92 20.57
N SER A 143 -19.33 10.95 21.64
CA SER A 143 -18.83 11.29 22.97
C SER A 143 -17.76 10.32 23.50
N SER A 144 -17.74 9.08 23.00
CA SER A 144 -16.85 8.00 23.47
C SER A 144 -15.86 7.52 22.42
N ALA A 145 -16.03 7.88 21.14
CA ALA A 145 -15.19 7.39 20.05
C ALA A 145 -14.78 8.54 19.12
N LYS A 146 -13.51 8.51 18.68
CA LYS A 146 -12.98 9.43 17.67
C LYS A 146 -13.42 9.00 16.29
N SER A 147 -13.44 9.94 15.34
CA SER A 147 -13.62 9.61 13.93
C SER A 147 -12.51 8.68 13.45
N ALA A 148 -12.86 7.71 12.67
CA ALA A 148 -11.95 6.75 12.06
C ALA A 148 -12.17 6.70 10.55
N MET A 149 -11.12 6.31 9.83
CA MET A 149 -11.11 6.15 8.38
C MET A 149 -10.38 4.87 8.04
N THR A 150 -10.87 4.17 7.03
CA THR A 150 -10.16 3.04 6.45
C THR A 150 -9.78 3.33 5.01
N VAL A 151 -8.70 2.70 4.56
CA VAL A 151 -8.30 2.70 3.16
C VAL A 151 -8.29 1.27 2.67
N SER A 152 -8.97 1.02 1.58
CA SER A 152 -9.11 -0.31 0.98
C SER A 152 -8.30 -0.38 -0.32
N PHE A 153 -7.56 -1.47 -0.47
CA PHE A 153 -6.70 -1.79 -1.60
C PHE A 153 -7.22 -3.04 -2.27
N SER A 154 -7.77 -2.93 -3.45
CA SER A 154 -8.26 -4.08 -4.22
C SER A 154 -7.18 -4.52 -5.20
N HIS A 155 -6.74 -5.77 -5.08
CA HIS A 155 -5.74 -6.34 -5.98
C HIS A 155 -6.26 -6.40 -7.41
N GLU A 156 -5.38 -6.17 -8.38
CA GLU A 156 -5.70 -6.34 -9.80
C GLU A 156 -5.79 -7.82 -10.16
N ASP A 157 -4.78 -8.59 -9.77
CA ASP A 157 -4.75 -10.04 -9.86
C ASP A 157 -4.21 -10.61 -8.54
N VAL A 158 -5.08 -11.32 -7.82
CA VAL A 158 -4.77 -11.84 -6.49
C VAL A 158 -3.77 -12.98 -6.55
N GLU A 159 -3.94 -13.89 -7.50
CA GLU A 159 -3.10 -15.07 -7.63
C GLU A 159 -1.71 -14.70 -8.10
N ASP A 160 -1.60 -13.85 -9.11
CA ASP A 160 -0.33 -13.34 -9.63
C ASP A 160 0.43 -12.56 -8.55
N SER A 161 -0.25 -11.68 -7.81
CA SER A 161 0.35 -10.95 -6.69
C SER A 161 0.93 -11.89 -5.64
N GLN A 162 0.22 -12.96 -5.28
CA GLN A 162 0.68 -13.90 -4.26
C GLN A 162 1.86 -14.76 -4.72
N LEU A 163 1.93 -15.08 -6.02
CA LEU A 163 3.03 -15.84 -6.60
C LEU A 163 4.34 -15.02 -6.66
N HIS A 164 4.25 -13.70 -6.74
CA HIS A 164 5.37 -12.81 -7.02
C HIS A 164 5.67 -11.81 -5.90
N PHE A 165 5.18 -12.03 -4.68
CA PHE A 165 5.59 -11.20 -3.54
C PHE A 165 7.10 -11.25 -3.35
N ASP A 166 7.70 -10.08 -3.16
CA ASP A 166 9.11 -9.94 -2.85
C ASP A 166 9.31 -8.75 -1.89
N TYR A 167 10.51 -8.63 -1.32
CA TYR A 167 10.79 -7.59 -0.36
C TYR A 167 12.24 -7.09 -0.41
N VAL A 168 12.41 -5.89 0.09
CA VAL A 168 13.72 -5.28 0.34
C VAL A 168 13.80 -4.86 1.82
N GLN A 169 14.87 -5.24 2.49
CA GLN A 169 15.14 -4.79 3.85
C GLN A 169 15.72 -3.37 3.82
N LEU A 170 15.05 -2.43 4.45
CA LEU A 170 15.54 -1.07 4.61
C LEU A 170 16.38 -0.95 5.88
N ASP A 171 17.42 -0.14 5.82
CA ASP A 171 18.28 0.22 6.97
C ASP A 171 17.76 1.41 7.78
N PHE A 172 16.63 1.98 7.34
CA PHE A 172 15.97 3.13 7.96
C PHE A 172 14.48 2.87 8.15
N ASN A 173 13.85 3.67 9.03
CA ASN A 173 12.39 3.62 9.20
C ASN A 173 11.71 4.61 8.24
N PRO A 174 10.90 4.14 7.27
CA PRO A 174 10.23 5.00 6.31
C PRO A 174 9.41 6.12 6.95
N LYS A 175 8.79 5.87 8.10
CA LYS A 175 7.99 6.85 8.84
C LYS A 175 8.74 8.15 9.14
N ASN A 176 10.06 8.09 9.32
CA ASN A 176 10.86 9.26 9.67
C ASN A 176 11.08 10.19 8.48
N PHE A 177 11.02 9.67 7.27
CA PHE A 177 11.32 10.37 6.02
C PHE A 177 10.07 10.67 5.20
N VAL A 178 9.08 9.81 5.28
CA VAL A 178 7.80 9.98 4.61
C VAL A 178 6.98 11.00 5.39
N LYS A 179 7.25 12.27 5.14
CA LYS A 179 6.43 13.36 5.66
C LYS A 179 5.31 13.63 4.66
N GLY A 180 4.08 13.69 5.16
CA GLY A 180 2.93 14.06 4.33
C GLY A 180 3.17 15.41 3.64
N LEU A 181 2.40 15.69 2.60
CA LEU A 181 2.48 16.85 1.71
C LEU A 181 2.34 18.23 2.39
N VAL A 182 2.44 18.33 3.70
CA VAL A 182 2.18 19.54 4.49
C VAL A 182 3.41 19.95 5.31
N ASP A 183 4.56 20.13 4.66
CA ASP A 183 5.57 21.04 5.17
C ASP A 183 5.37 22.41 4.49
N VAL A 184 4.37 23.15 4.96
CA VAL A 184 4.26 24.57 4.66
C VAL A 184 5.30 25.28 5.51
N VAL A 185 6.46 25.53 4.93
CA VAL A 185 7.43 26.46 5.53
C VAL A 185 6.90 27.86 5.29
N PHE A 186 6.35 28.48 6.32
CA PHE A 186 6.04 29.89 6.28
C PHE A 186 7.37 30.66 6.27
N GLN A 187 7.79 31.15 5.12
CA GLN A 187 8.82 32.18 5.06
C GLN A 187 8.19 33.49 5.50
N LYS A 188 8.69 34.05 6.61
CA LYS A 188 8.38 35.38 7.01
C LYS A 188 8.91 36.33 5.93
N LEU A 189 8.01 36.95 5.18
CA LEU A 189 8.38 38.08 4.33
C LEU A 189 8.79 39.22 5.27
N GLU A 190 10.09 39.49 5.32
CA GLU A 190 10.57 40.72 5.93
C GLU A 190 10.17 41.88 5.04
N ALA A 191 9.47 42.85 5.62
CA ALA A 191 9.02 44.09 4.99
C ALA A 191 10.16 45.07 4.88
#